data_1c618e9d0bde687ec4a3b9709350f891
#
_entry.id   1c618e9d0bde687ec4a3b9709350f891
#
_cell.length_a   1.000
_cell.length_b   1.000
_cell.length_c   1.000
_cell.angle_alpha   90.00
_cell.angle_beta   90.00
_cell.angle_gamma   90.00
#
_symmetry.space_group_name_H-M   'P 1'
#
loop_
_entity.id
_entity.type
_entity.pdbx_description
1 polymer ?
#
loop_
_entity_poly.entity_id
_entity_poly.type
_entity_poly.pdbx_seq_one_letter_code
_entity_poly.pdbx_strand_id
1 'polypeptide(L)'
;PVEERPDVTITTYGTFKRDAAVLGAETWRLMVLDEAQAVKNTGSGITQAVRDFPARQVIAMSGTPVENKLMEYWSLLSIVQPGILGTQDEFMKSFAKPIETDRNERALEAFRLVTAPFMLRRLKTDKSIISDLPDRVVCDRYVDLTPEQAALYKTTLDYWMKKLEGLGQEDGMKRSSMLLSLITALKQICNSPSLYEKRHPRLPDSGKADSLFELVEECRENGRKMLVFTQYAEMGERLQDWFEKATGVRPDFLHGGVSIAKRAEMVDRFQNDPADALLIISLKAGGTGLNLTAASVVVHYDLWWNPAVENQATDRAFRIGQCRDVLVYRFLCAGTFEERINDMLERKRE
;
A
#
# COMPACT_ATOMS: atom_id res chain seq x y z
N PRO A 1 38.35 28.13 -0.44
CA PRO A 1 37.11 28.48 0.21
C PRO A 1 36.62 27.21 0.90
N VAL A 2 36.44 27.26 2.23
CA VAL A 2 35.74 26.22 2.97
C VAL A 2 34.28 26.39 2.50
N GLU A 3 33.80 25.53 1.60
CA GLU A 3 32.40 25.48 1.27
C GLU A 3 31.66 25.21 2.58
N GLU A 4 30.80 26.14 2.97
CA GLU A 4 29.94 25.99 4.14
C GLU A 4 29.11 24.71 3.92
N ARG A 5 29.35 23.71 4.73
CA ARG A 5 28.62 22.46 4.66
C ARG A 5 27.22 22.67 5.22
N PRO A 6 26.21 22.13 4.56
CA PRO A 6 24.86 22.25 5.08
C PRO A 6 24.70 21.47 6.38
N ASP A 7 24.01 22.05 7.35
CA ASP A 7 23.68 21.39 8.62
C ASP A 7 22.80 20.14 8.42
N VAL A 8 22.02 20.12 7.34
CA VAL A 8 21.11 19.03 6.99
C VAL A 8 21.24 18.70 5.50
N THR A 9 21.41 17.43 5.19
CA THR A 9 21.42 16.92 3.82
C THR A 9 20.22 15.98 3.62
N ILE A 10 19.38 16.26 2.63
CA ILE A 10 18.23 15.43 2.25
C ILE A 10 18.54 14.72 0.94
N THR A 11 18.36 13.41 0.91
CA THR A 11 18.64 12.60 -0.27
C THR A 11 17.62 11.46 -0.41
N THR A 12 17.56 10.85 -1.60
CA THR A 12 16.75 9.64 -1.81
C THR A 12 17.59 8.38 -1.57
N TYR A 13 16.98 7.24 -1.28
CA TYR A 13 17.69 5.97 -1.13
C TYR A 13 18.53 5.59 -2.37
N GLY A 14 18.02 5.87 -3.57
CA GLY A 14 18.75 5.60 -4.82
C GLY A 14 19.99 6.47 -4.97
N THR A 15 19.87 7.76 -4.71
CA THR A 15 20.99 8.72 -4.72
C THR A 15 21.97 8.40 -3.62
N PHE A 16 21.47 8.14 -2.40
CA PHE A 16 22.31 7.74 -1.27
C PHE A 16 23.20 6.52 -1.60
N LYS A 17 22.62 5.46 -2.16
CA LYS A 17 23.38 4.27 -2.56
C LYS A 17 24.50 4.58 -3.55
N ARG A 18 24.24 5.48 -4.51
CA ARG A 18 25.26 5.89 -5.51
C ARG A 18 26.38 6.70 -4.89
N ASP A 19 26.03 7.62 -3.99
CA ASP A 19 26.92 8.64 -3.46
C ASP A 19 27.41 8.31 -2.03
N ALA A 20 27.13 7.09 -1.53
CA ALA A 20 27.43 6.64 -0.16
C ALA A 20 28.90 6.81 0.23
N ALA A 21 29.83 6.57 -0.70
CA ALA A 21 31.26 6.73 -0.46
C ALA A 21 31.64 8.20 -0.22
N VAL A 22 31.04 9.14 -0.96
CA VAL A 22 31.29 10.57 -0.83
C VAL A 22 30.67 11.11 0.46
N LEU A 23 29.41 10.74 0.73
CA LEU A 23 28.70 11.14 1.94
C LEU A 23 29.31 10.52 3.20
N GLY A 24 29.84 9.29 3.11
CA GLY A 24 30.46 8.54 4.19
C GLY A 24 31.93 8.88 4.45
N ALA A 25 32.51 9.83 3.71
CA ALA A 25 33.85 10.32 3.97
C ALA A 25 34.00 10.96 5.37
N GLU A 26 32.89 11.31 5.99
CA GLU A 26 32.82 11.89 7.34
C GLU A 26 31.76 11.21 8.21
N THR A 27 31.96 11.35 9.54
CA THR A 27 30.99 10.82 10.52
C THR A 27 29.86 11.80 10.72
N TRP A 28 28.62 11.34 10.45
CA TRP A 28 27.41 12.11 10.70
C TRP A 28 26.93 11.97 12.14
N ARG A 29 26.33 13.05 12.66
CA ARG A 29 25.78 13.03 14.03
C ARG A 29 24.50 12.17 14.07
N LEU A 30 23.64 12.33 13.08
CA LEU A 30 22.33 11.68 13.00
C LEU A 30 22.00 11.30 11.57
N MET A 31 21.55 10.08 11.37
CA MET A 31 20.90 9.62 10.14
C MET A 31 19.42 9.33 10.42
N VAL A 32 18.54 9.91 9.62
CA VAL A 32 17.09 9.65 9.69
C VAL A 32 16.67 8.92 8.43
N LEU A 33 16.07 7.76 8.58
CA LEU A 33 15.55 6.92 7.51
C LEU A 33 14.03 7.07 7.49
N ASP A 34 13.49 7.77 6.52
CA ASP A 34 12.04 7.83 6.30
C ASP A 34 11.60 6.66 5.42
N GLU A 35 10.40 6.12 5.66
CA GLU A 35 9.89 4.90 5.00
C GLU A 35 10.94 3.76 5.05
N ALA A 36 11.46 3.49 6.26
CA ALA A 36 12.59 2.59 6.49
C ALA A 36 12.36 1.13 6.04
N GLN A 37 11.11 0.74 5.72
CA GLN A 37 10.84 -0.53 5.07
C GLN A 37 11.55 -0.69 3.71
N ALA A 38 12.04 0.41 3.11
CA ALA A 38 12.85 0.35 1.90
C ALA A 38 14.20 -0.36 2.13
N VAL A 39 14.69 -0.42 3.36
CA VAL A 39 15.97 -1.04 3.75
C VAL A 39 15.81 -2.30 4.61
N LYS A 40 14.62 -2.94 4.59
CA LYS A 40 14.33 -4.17 5.34
C LYS A 40 14.99 -5.43 4.78
N ASN A 41 15.40 -5.43 3.52
CA ASN A 41 16.01 -6.59 2.87
C ASN A 41 17.53 -6.59 3.08
N THR A 42 18.01 -7.48 3.94
CA THR A 42 19.43 -7.61 4.33
C THR A 42 20.38 -7.82 3.16
N GLY A 43 19.93 -8.48 2.07
CA GLY A 43 20.73 -8.73 0.87
C GLY A 43 20.76 -7.58 -0.13
N SER A 44 20.03 -6.48 0.12
CA SER A 44 20.02 -5.38 -0.84
C SER A 44 21.23 -4.46 -0.66
N GLY A 45 21.80 -3.98 -1.77
CA GLY A 45 22.93 -3.06 -1.71
C GLY A 45 22.62 -1.71 -1.05
N ILE A 46 21.32 -1.32 -0.96
CA ILE A 46 20.90 -0.12 -0.22
C ILE A 46 20.99 -0.38 1.27
N THR A 47 20.50 -1.52 1.74
CA THR A 47 20.54 -1.90 3.16
C THR A 47 22.00 -1.98 3.65
N GLN A 48 22.88 -2.54 2.83
CA GLN A 48 24.31 -2.60 3.14
C GLN A 48 24.89 -1.21 3.25
N ALA A 49 24.67 -0.33 2.27
CA ALA A 49 25.16 1.04 2.28
C ALA A 49 24.67 1.84 3.51
N VAL A 50 23.41 1.63 3.93
CA VAL A 50 22.85 2.27 5.12
C VAL A 50 23.49 1.72 6.41
N ARG A 51 23.70 0.41 6.48
CA ARG A 51 24.33 -0.25 7.65
C ARG A 51 25.77 0.17 7.85
N ASP A 52 26.54 0.30 6.77
CA ASP A 52 27.95 0.62 6.79
C ASP A 52 28.21 2.15 6.89
N PHE A 53 27.13 2.95 6.84
CA PHE A 53 27.26 4.41 6.85
C PHE A 53 27.68 4.96 8.22
N PRO A 54 28.69 5.85 8.29
CA PRO A 54 29.25 6.34 9.54
C PRO A 54 28.35 7.40 10.21
N ALA A 55 27.30 6.95 10.88
CA ALA A 55 26.43 7.80 11.69
C ALA A 55 26.50 7.42 13.17
N ARG A 56 26.53 8.42 14.06
CA ARG A 56 26.57 8.19 15.52
C ARG A 56 25.22 7.73 16.07
N GLN A 57 24.15 8.20 15.47
CA GLN A 57 22.78 7.84 15.84
C GLN A 57 21.96 7.59 14.57
N VAL A 58 21.06 6.63 14.63
CA VAL A 58 20.15 6.31 13.54
C VAL A 58 18.72 6.28 14.07
N ILE A 59 17.82 6.97 13.35
CA ILE A 59 16.37 6.89 13.57
C ILE A 59 15.74 6.31 12.33
N ALA A 60 14.97 5.23 12.48
CA ALA A 60 14.18 4.64 11.40
C ALA A 60 12.70 4.93 11.62
N MET A 61 12.06 5.59 10.65
CA MET A 61 10.62 5.87 10.65
C MET A 61 9.94 4.97 9.65
N SER A 62 8.88 4.29 10.06
CA SER A 62 8.10 3.41 9.21
C SER A 62 6.67 3.29 9.74
N GLY A 63 5.68 3.32 8.87
CA GLY A 63 4.31 2.95 9.20
C GLY A 63 4.12 1.43 9.35
N THR A 64 5.03 0.63 8.79
CA THR A 64 4.95 -0.83 8.70
C THR A 64 6.32 -1.46 8.92
N PRO A 65 6.79 -1.55 10.17
CA PRO A 65 8.11 -2.11 10.46
C PRO A 65 8.21 -3.61 10.10
N VAL A 66 7.09 -4.31 10.08
CA VAL A 66 6.98 -5.72 9.66
C VAL A 66 5.83 -5.84 8.67
N GLU A 67 6.08 -6.33 7.47
CA GLU A 67 5.04 -6.61 6.50
C GLU A 67 4.77 -8.12 6.37
N ASN A 68 5.82 -8.92 6.30
CA ASN A 68 5.69 -10.34 6.01
C ASN A 68 6.42 -11.26 6.99
N LYS A 69 7.59 -10.86 7.50
CA LYS A 69 8.45 -11.70 8.34
C LYS A 69 9.12 -10.90 9.44
N LEU A 70 9.30 -11.51 10.61
CA LEU A 70 10.04 -10.90 11.73
C LEU A 70 11.51 -10.58 11.38
N MET A 71 12.08 -11.26 10.39
CA MET A 71 13.40 -10.93 9.86
C MET A 71 13.49 -9.51 9.30
N GLU A 72 12.40 -8.92 8.82
CA GLU A 72 12.36 -7.54 8.38
C GLU A 72 12.59 -6.58 9.55
N TYR A 73 12.00 -6.92 10.70
CA TYR A 73 12.19 -6.18 11.95
C TYR A 73 13.64 -6.28 12.45
N TRP A 74 14.21 -7.49 12.44
CA TRP A 74 15.61 -7.70 12.78
C TRP A 74 16.54 -6.83 11.92
N SER A 75 16.28 -6.77 10.61
CA SER A 75 17.05 -5.96 9.68
C SER A 75 17.04 -4.48 10.06
N LEU A 76 15.84 -3.93 10.33
CA LEU A 76 15.70 -2.52 10.72
C LEU A 76 16.36 -2.25 12.08
N LEU A 77 16.09 -3.10 13.07
CA LEU A 77 16.65 -2.89 14.40
C LEU A 77 18.17 -3.07 14.44
N SER A 78 18.74 -3.94 13.60
CA SER A 78 20.19 -4.11 13.48
C SER A 78 20.90 -2.89 12.87
N ILE A 79 20.18 -2.02 12.15
CA ILE A 79 20.68 -0.74 11.66
C ILE A 79 20.59 0.32 12.76
N VAL A 80 19.46 0.40 13.46
CA VAL A 80 19.23 1.43 14.51
C VAL A 80 20.05 1.16 15.76
N GLN A 81 20.10 -0.12 16.18
CA GLN A 81 20.77 -0.59 17.39
C GLN A 81 21.50 -1.89 17.12
N PRO A 82 22.72 -1.85 16.56
CA PRO A 82 23.49 -3.05 16.25
C PRO A 82 23.69 -3.94 17.47
N GLY A 83 23.51 -5.23 17.30
CA GLY A 83 23.78 -6.26 18.29
C GLY A 83 22.67 -6.56 19.31
N ILE A 84 21.63 -5.72 19.42
CA ILE A 84 20.56 -5.90 20.42
C ILE A 84 19.77 -7.22 20.25
N LEU A 85 19.59 -7.67 19.04
CA LEU A 85 18.90 -8.93 18.72
C LEU A 85 19.85 -10.07 18.31
N GLY A 86 21.17 -9.90 18.55
CA GLY A 86 22.18 -10.86 18.12
C GLY A 86 22.36 -10.97 16.61
N THR A 87 23.00 -12.05 16.18
CA THR A 87 23.17 -12.37 14.78
C THR A 87 21.86 -12.82 14.14
N GLN A 88 21.82 -12.82 12.81
CA GLN A 88 20.65 -13.28 12.05
C GLN A 88 20.24 -14.71 12.41
N ASP A 89 21.21 -15.61 12.59
CA ASP A 89 20.97 -17.00 12.94
C ASP A 89 20.45 -17.17 14.37
N GLU A 90 20.98 -16.40 15.32
CA GLU A 90 20.50 -16.37 16.71
C GLU A 90 19.08 -15.85 16.77
N PHE A 91 18.78 -14.75 16.08
CA PHE A 91 17.43 -14.20 16.01
C PHE A 91 16.43 -15.18 15.37
N MET A 92 16.82 -15.84 14.29
CA MET A 92 15.99 -16.86 13.63
C MET A 92 15.64 -17.99 14.59
N LYS A 93 16.60 -18.48 15.37
CA LYS A 93 16.40 -19.59 16.32
C LYS A 93 15.63 -19.19 17.56
N SER A 94 15.92 -17.99 18.11
CA SER A 94 15.37 -17.56 19.40
C SER A 94 14.01 -16.89 19.30
N PHE A 95 13.73 -16.20 18.19
CA PHE A 95 12.52 -15.41 18.03
C PHE A 95 11.73 -15.72 16.76
N ALA A 96 12.32 -15.61 15.56
CA ALA A 96 11.54 -15.65 14.35
C ALA A 96 10.84 -17.01 14.15
N LYS A 97 11.55 -18.12 14.19
CA LYS A 97 10.96 -19.46 14.04
C LYS A 97 9.99 -19.81 15.16
N PRO A 98 10.31 -19.63 16.45
CA PRO A 98 9.37 -19.90 17.55
C PRO A 98 8.07 -19.08 17.44
N ILE A 99 8.13 -17.81 17.05
CA ILE A 99 6.97 -16.94 16.95
C ILE A 99 6.14 -17.25 15.69
N GLU A 100 6.79 -17.32 14.53
CA GLU A 100 6.09 -17.45 13.23
C GLU A 100 5.57 -18.87 12.98
N THR A 101 6.32 -19.89 13.39
CA THR A 101 6.00 -21.29 13.12
C THR A 101 5.32 -21.96 14.29
N ASP A 102 5.91 -21.83 15.49
CA ASP A 102 5.47 -22.57 16.67
C ASP A 102 4.44 -21.80 17.52
N ARG A 103 4.14 -20.54 17.14
CA ARG A 103 3.22 -19.62 17.84
C ARG A 103 3.51 -19.52 19.36
N ASN A 104 4.79 -19.49 19.72
CA ASN A 104 5.26 -19.48 21.08
C ASN A 104 5.06 -18.09 21.72
N GLU A 105 4.08 -17.97 22.62
CA GLU A 105 3.73 -16.72 23.30
C GLU A 105 4.86 -16.19 24.19
N ARG A 106 5.63 -17.07 24.84
CA ARG A 106 6.77 -16.65 25.68
C ARG A 106 7.88 -16.01 24.84
N ALA A 107 8.15 -16.56 23.67
CA ALA A 107 9.11 -15.97 22.74
C ALA A 107 8.62 -14.59 22.24
N LEU A 108 7.32 -14.44 21.99
CA LEU A 108 6.70 -13.18 21.59
C LEU A 108 6.79 -12.13 22.73
N GLU A 109 6.49 -12.51 23.96
CA GLU A 109 6.64 -11.61 25.12
C GLU A 109 8.08 -11.17 25.33
N ALA A 110 9.02 -12.11 25.29
CA ALA A 110 10.45 -11.78 25.42
C ALA A 110 10.91 -10.84 24.30
N PHE A 111 10.47 -11.08 23.07
CA PHE A 111 10.75 -10.20 21.92
C PHE A 111 10.20 -8.79 22.14
N ARG A 112 8.95 -8.67 22.60
CA ARG A 112 8.33 -7.37 22.92
C ARG A 112 9.10 -6.62 24.00
N LEU A 113 9.49 -7.30 25.07
CA LEU A 113 10.25 -6.69 26.17
C LEU A 113 11.61 -6.14 25.72
N VAL A 114 12.32 -6.91 24.88
CA VAL A 114 13.64 -6.47 24.37
C VAL A 114 13.52 -5.30 23.41
N THR A 115 12.47 -5.26 22.59
CA THR A 115 12.34 -4.25 21.52
C THR A 115 11.60 -2.99 21.96
N ALA A 116 10.74 -3.04 22.96
CA ALA A 116 9.92 -1.91 23.41
C ALA A 116 10.73 -0.62 23.72
N PRO A 117 11.91 -0.67 24.37
CA PRO A 117 12.68 0.55 24.66
C PRO A 117 13.19 1.29 23.42
N PHE A 118 13.25 0.61 22.27
CA PHE A 118 13.78 1.16 21.00
C PHE A 118 12.68 1.53 20.03
N MET A 119 11.40 1.39 20.39
CA MET A 119 10.29 1.64 19.52
C MET A 119 9.30 2.64 20.11
N LEU A 120 9.02 3.70 19.36
CA LEU A 120 7.97 4.65 19.66
C LEU A 120 6.86 4.52 18.61
N ARG A 121 5.69 4.01 19.02
CA ARG A 121 4.52 3.91 18.15
C ARG A 121 3.47 4.95 18.56
N ARG A 122 3.06 5.77 17.62
CA ARG A 122 1.96 6.73 17.77
C ARG A 122 0.89 6.43 16.76
N LEU A 123 -0.36 6.40 17.19
CA LEU A 123 -1.52 6.22 16.32
C LEU A 123 -2.16 7.57 16.04
N LYS A 124 -2.53 7.83 14.79
CA LYS A 124 -3.27 9.04 14.40
C LYS A 124 -4.66 9.11 15.04
N THR A 125 -5.21 7.96 15.45
CA THR A 125 -6.48 7.84 16.15
C THR A 125 -6.40 8.17 17.64
N ASP A 126 -5.20 8.35 18.17
CA ASP A 126 -5.01 8.74 19.56
C ASP A 126 -5.24 10.24 19.72
N LYS A 127 -6.44 10.60 20.18
CA LYS A 127 -6.86 12.01 20.38
C LYS A 127 -6.05 12.73 21.47
N SER A 128 -5.30 12.03 22.30
CA SER A 128 -4.36 12.66 23.24
C SER A 128 -3.11 13.20 22.56
N ILE A 129 -2.80 12.72 21.36
CA ILE A 129 -1.63 13.12 20.56
C ILE A 129 -2.05 14.14 19.48
N ILE A 130 -3.17 13.87 18.78
CA ILE A 130 -3.72 14.71 17.71
C ILE A 130 -5.21 14.92 18.01
N SER A 131 -5.57 16.08 18.56
CA SER A 131 -6.94 16.39 18.97
C SER A 131 -7.83 16.88 17.84
N ASP A 132 -7.25 17.40 16.77
CA ASP A 132 -7.91 18.13 15.69
C ASP A 132 -8.07 17.30 14.40
N LEU A 133 -7.66 16.03 14.39
CA LEU A 133 -7.90 15.15 13.25
C LEU A 133 -9.33 14.60 13.31
N PRO A 134 -10.16 14.76 12.23
CA PRO A 134 -11.51 14.22 12.17
C PRO A 134 -11.55 12.69 12.29
N ASP A 135 -12.73 12.10 12.32
CA ASP A 135 -12.85 10.65 12.39
C ASP A 135 -12.62 10.00 11.01
N ARG A 136 -12.13 8.75 11.04
CA ARG A 136 -11.98 7.88 9.88
C ARG A 136 -12.94 6.71 10.01
N VAL A 137 -13.90 6.62 9.11
CA VAL A 137 -14.88 5.55 9.06
C VAL A 137 -14.55 4.63 7.88
N VAL A 138 -14.30 3.36 8.14
CA VAL A 138 -14.01 2.35 7.11
C VAL A 138 -15.23 1.47 6.92
N CYS A 139 -15.70 1.37 5.68
CA CYS A 139 -16.88 0.59 5.30
C CYS A 139 -16.52 -0.40 4.19
N ASP A 140 -16.77 -1.67 4.41
CA ASP A 140 -16.71 -2.67 3.36
C ASP A 140 -18.01 -2.59 2.53
N ARG A 141 -17.87 -2.30 1.24
CA ARG A 141 -18.99 -2.23 0.30
C ARG A 141 -18.99 -3.48 -0.57
N TYR A 142 -19.89 -4.37 -0.24
CA TYR A 142 -20.10 -5.58 -1.02
C TYR A 142 -20.92 -5.28 -2.27
N VAL A 143 -20.40 -5.74 -3.40
CA VAL A 143 -21.04 -5.56 -4.72
C VAL A 143 -21.26 -6.91 -5.38
N ASP A 144 -22.36 -7.07 -6.08
CA ASP A 144 -22.66 -8.27 -6.83
C ASP A 144 -21.90 -8.29 -8.16
N LEU A 145 -21.53 -9.48 -8.61
CA LEU A 145 -21.01 -9.67 -9.95
C LEU A 145 -22.14 -9.51 -10.96
N THR A 146 -21.88 -8.86 -12.09
CA THR A 146 -22.81 -8.94 -13.24
C THR A 146 -22.93 -10.39 -13.72
N PRO A 147 -24.01 -10.77 -14.44
CA PRO A 147 -24.14 -12.12 -14.98
C PRO A 147 -22.95 -12.53 -15.87
N GLU A 148 -22.41 -11.59 -16.66
CA GLU A 148 -21.21 -11.81 -17.48
C GLU A 148 -19.98 -12.06 -16.62
N GLN A 149 -19.77 -11.25 -15.58
CA GLN A 149 -18.68 -11.44 -14.62
C GLN A 149 -18.77 -12.80 -13.93
N ALA A 150 -19.97 -13.19 -13.45
CA ALA A 150 -20.17 -14.45 -12.74
C ALA A 150 -19.87 -15.66 -13.63
N ALA A 151 -20.31 -15.63 -14.89
CA ALA A 151 -20.04 -16.69 -15.86
C ALA A 151 -18.55 -16.81 -16.17
N LEU A 152 -17.88 -15.69 -16.43
CA LEU A 152 -16.44 -15.63 -16.71
C LEU A 152 -15.62 -16.07 -15.49
N TYR A 153 -16.00 -15.61 -14.30
CA TYR A 153 -15.36 -15.97 -13.04
C TYR A 153 -15.40 -17.49 -12.83
N LYS A 154 -16.57 -18.09 -12.96
CA LYS A 154 -16.77 -19.54 -12.80
C LYS A 154 -15.95 -20.33 -13.82
N THR A 155 -16.06 -19.97 -15.10
CA THR A 155 -15.32 -20.67 -16.18
C THR A 155 -13.80 -20.58 -15.96
N THR A 156 -13.31 -19.42 -15.56
CA THR A 156 -11.89 -19.21 -15.27
C THR A 156 -11.44 -20.01 -14.06
N LEU A 157 -12.23 -20.02 -12.99
CA LEU A 157 -11.95 -20.81 -11.78
C LEU A 157 -11.88 -22.31 -12.10
N ASP A 158 -12.88 -22.85 -12.81
CA ASP A 158 -12.97 -24.27 -13.19
C ASP A 158 -11.78 -24.69 -14.08
N TYR A 159 -11.36 -23.83 -15.01
CA TYR A 159 -10.22 -24.07 -15.87
C TYR A 159 -8.90 -24.19 -15.06
N TRP A 160 -8.65 -23.24 -14.15
CA TRP A 160 -7.45 -23.25 -13.34
C TRP A 160 -7.44 -24.37 -12.31
N MET A 161 -8.59 -24.70 -11.72
CA MET A 161 -8.71 -25.81 -10.77
C MET A 161 -8.37 -27.15 -11.44
N LYS A 162 -8.88 -27.43 -12.64
CA LYS A 162 -8.51 -28.62 -13.41
C LYS A 162 -7.02 -28.69 -13.69
N LYS A 163 -6.39 -27.55 -14.01
CA LYS A 163 -4.92 -27.51 -14.21
C LYS A 163 -4.13 -27.79 -12.93
N LEU A 164 -4.61 -27.29 -11.79
CA LEU A 164 -3.97 -27.51 -10.48
C LEU A 164 -4.10 -28.95 -10.01
N GLU A 165 -5.23 -29.62 -10.30
CA GLU A 165 -5.47 -31.03 -10.01
C GLU A 165 -4.53 -31.97 -10.82
N GLY A 166 -4.13 -31.56 -12.02
CA GLY A 166 -3.21 -32.30 -12.87
C GLY A 166 -1.73 -32.20 -12.45
N LEU A 167 -1.37 -31.41 -11.42
CA LEU A 167 -0.01 -31.28 -10.92
C LEU A 167 0.30 -32.29 -9.81
N GLY A 168 1.44 -32.97 -9.93
CA GLY A 168 1.98 -33.85 -8.89
C GLY A 168 2.41 -33.12 -7.61
N GLN A 169 2.63 -33.89 -6.54
CA GLN A 169 3.09 -33.34 -5.25
C GLN A 169 4.48 -32.69 -5.32
N GLU A 170 5.29 -33.06 -6.31
CA GLU A 170 6.66 -32.54 -6.50
C GLU A 170 6.71 -31.17 -7.19
N ASP A 171 5.61 -30.68 -7.75
CA ASP A 171 5.52 -29.43 -8.52
C ASP A 171 5.20 -28.18 -7.67
N GLY A 172 5.67 -28.10 -6.43
CA GLY A 172 5.33 -27.04 -5.47
C GLY A 172 5.54 -25.61 -5.99
N MET A 173 6.63 -25.36 -6.72
CA MET A 173 6.91 -24.03 -7.28
C MET A 173 5.96 -23.68 -8.44
N LYS A 174 5.65 -24.62 -9.32
CA LYS A 174 4.67 -24.44 -10.40
C LYS A 174 3.28 -24.22 -9.85
N ARG A 175 2.90 -24.98 -8.83
CA ARG A 175 1.61 -24.83 -8.14
C ARG A 175 1.45 -23.44 -7.54
N SER A 176 2.46 -22.91 -6.86
CA SER A 176 2.45 -21.55 -6.30
C SER A 176 2.31 -20.48 -7.38
N SER A 177 3.07 -20.61 -8.49
CA SER A 177 2.97 -19.70 -9.62
C SER A 177 1.58 -19.71 -10.27
N MET A 178 0.99 -20.90 -10.45
CA MET A 178 -0.35 -21.06 -11.01
C MET A 178 -1.43 -20.49 -10.09
N LEU A 179 -1.32 -20.66 -8.77
CA LEU A 179 -2.23 -20.03 -7.80
C LEU A 179 -2.18 -18.50 -7.88
N LEU A 180 -0.98 -17.91 -7.95
CA LEU A 180 -0.84 -16.47 -8.12
C LEU A 180 -1.46 -15.97 -9.43
N SER A 181 -1.32 -16.73 -10.51
CA SER A 181 -1.93 -16.42 -11.81
C SER A 181 -3.46 -16.50 -11.74
N LEU A 182 -4.00 -17.53 -11.10
CA LEU A 182 -5.44 -17.69 -10.86
C LEU A 182 -6.00 -16.50 -10.08
N ILE A 183 -5.37 -16.17 -8.96
CA ILE A 183 -5.81 -15.07 -8.11
C ILE A 183 -5.78 -13.74 -8.88
N THR A 184 -4.73 -13.51 -9.67
CA THR A 184 -4.64 -12.31 -10.51
C THR A 184 -5.76 -12.26 -11.54
N ALA A 185 -6.05 -13.38 -12.21
CA ALA A 185 -7.16 -13.48 -13.17
C ALA A 185 -8.52 -13.19 -12.51
N LEU A 186 -8.80 -13.82 -11.37
CA LEU A 186 -10.05 -13.61 -10.64
C LEU A 186 -10.20 -12.16 -10.16
N LYS A 187 -9.12 -11.53 -9.67
CA LYS A 187 -9.12 -10.10 -9.30
C LYS A 187 -9.45 -9.19 -10.49
N GLN A 188 -8.85 -9.46 -11.64
CA GLN A 188 -9.15 -8.69 -12.85
C GLN A 188 -10.60 -8.83 -13.26
N ILE A 189 -11.18 -10.04 -13.21
CA ILE A 189 -12.58 -10.29 -13.51
C ILE A 189 -13.49 -9.56 -12.51
N CYS A 190 -13.19 -9.60 -11.21
CA CYS A 190 -13.94 -8.87 -10.19
C CYS A 190 -13.91 -7.36 -10.43
N ASN A 191 -12.81 -6.81 -10.94
CA ASN A 191 -12.73 -5.40 -11.31
C ASN A 191 -13.53 -5.08 -12.58
N SER A 192 -13.35 -5.90 -13.61
CA SER A 192 -14.03 -5.75 -14.91
C SER A 192 -13.69 -6.96 -15.81
N PRO A 193 -14.65 -7.61 -16.45
CA PRO A 193 -14.40 -8.65 -17.45
C PRO A 193 -13.42 -8.20 -18.52
N SER A 194 -13.60 -6.99 -19.02
CA SER A 194 -12.77 -6.42 -20.08
C SER A 194 -11.32 -6.21 -19.66
N LEU A 195 -11.03 -6.04 -18.36
CA LEU A 195 -9.67 -5.96 -17.86
C LEU A 195 -8.94 -7.31 -18.04
N TYR A 196 -9.60 -8.40 -17.71
CA TYR A 196 -9.08 -9.76 -17.90
C TYR A 196 -8.92 -10.13 -19.36
N GLU A 197 -9.94 -9.85 -20.18
CA GLU A 197 -9.99 -10.16 -21.61
C GLU A 197 -9.21 -9.16 -22.49
N LYS A 198 -8.64 -8.11 -21.87
CA LYS A 198 -7.91 -7.01 -22.55
C LYS A 198 -8.75 -6.33 -23.65
N ARG A 199 -10.05 -6.17 -23.39
CA ARG A 199 -10.97 -5.39 -24.23
C ARG A 199 -11.10 -3.96 -23.71
N HIS A 200 -11.60 -3.05 -24.53
CA HIS A 200 -11.89 -1.65 -24.16
C HIS A 200 -13.37 -1.33 -24.41
N PRO A 201 -14.29 -1.72 -23.54
CA PRO A 201 -15.70 -1.45 -23.71
C PRO A 201 -16.01 0.04 -23.56
N ARG A 202 -17.08 0.47 -24.23
CA ARG A 202 -17.51 1.88 -24.16
C ARG A 202 -18.21 2.24 -22.86
N LEU A 203 -18.81 1.27 -22.20
CA LEU A 203 -19.60 1.42 -20.97
C LEU A 203 -19.00 0.57 -19.86
N PRO A 204 -19.24 0.91 -18.60
CA PRO A 204 -18.92 0.04 -17.47
C PRO A 204 -19.47 -1.37 -17.66
N ASP A 205 -18.71 -2.37 -17.25
CA ASP A 205 -19.03 -3.77 -17.43
C ASP A 205 -18.91 -4.59 -16.13
N SER A 206 -18.97 -3.91 -14.97
CA SER A 206 -18.81 -4.57 -13.68
C SER A 206 -19.63 -3.92 -12.57
N GLY A 207 -20.07 -4.74 -11.60
CA GLY A 207 -20.80 -4.23 -10.44
C GLY A 207 -19.99 -3.24 -9.61
N LYS A 208 -18.65 -3.38 -9.55
CA LYS A 208 -17.81 -2.37 -8.90
C LYS A 208 -17.85 -1.01 -9.62
N ALA A 209 -17.87 -1.03 -10.95
CA ALA A 209 -17.95 0.21 -11.72
C ALA A 209 -19.32 0.88 -11.50
N ASP A 210 -20.41 0.14 -11.58
CA ASP A 210 -21.75 0.67 -11.32
C ASP A 210 -21.84 1.30 -9.93
N SER A 211 -21.37 0.57 -8.90
CA SER A 211 -21.33 1.07 -7.52
C SER A 211 -20.43 2.29 -7.35
N LEU A 212 -19.33 2.41 -8.10
CA LEU A 212 -18.47 3.59 -8.07
C LEU A 212 -19.17 4.80 -8.69
N PHE A 213 -19.87 4.62 -9.81
CA PHE A 213 -20.61 5.71 -10.44
C PHE A 213 -21.70 6.27 -9.53
N GLU A 214 -22.49 5.41 -8.86
CA GLU A 214 -23.47 5.83 -7.86
C GLU A 214 -22.84 6.65 -6.76
N LEU A 215 -21.70 6.17 -6.22
CA LEU A 215 -21.01 6.85 -5.13
C LEU A 215 -20.41 8.20 -5.56
N VAL A 216 -19.93 8.33 -6.79
CA VAL A 216 -19.43 9.60 -7.33
C VAL A 216 -20.56 10.62 -7.44
N GLU A 217 -21.74 10.24 -7.93
CA GLU A 217 -22.90 11.14 -7.99
C GLU A 217 -23.32 11.59 -6.59
N GLU A 218 -23.41 10.67 -5.62
CA GLU A 218 -23.69 11.00 -4.22
C GLU A 218 -22.64 11.99 -3.67
N CYS A 219 -21.38 11.80 -3.96
CA CYS A 219 -20.32 12.71 -3.51
C CYS A 219 -20.42 14.09 -4.15
N ARG A 220 -20.76 14.17 -5.44
CA ARG A 220 -20.96 15.44 -6.15
C ARG A 220 -22.12 16.25 -5.56
N GLU A 221 -23.25 15.59 -5.31
CA GLU A 221 -24.41 16.23 -4.67
C GLU A 221 -24.10 16.79 -3.28
N ASN A 222 -23.24 16.11 -2.52
CA ASN A 222 -22.81 16.49 -1.19
C ASN A 222 -21.57 17.42 -1.14
N GLY A 223 -21.06 17.87 -2.29
CA GLY A 223 -19.86 18.70 -2.40
C GLY A 223 -18.62 18.05 -1.76
N ARG A 224 -18.47 16.73 -1.93
CA ARG A 224 -17.32 15.95 -1.43
C ARG A 224 -16.39 15.59 -2.57
N LYS A 225 -15.09 15.66 -2.32
CA LYS A 225 -14.05 15.17 -3.24
C LYS A 225 -13.67 13.76 -2.91
N MET A 226 -13.37 12.97 -3.95
CA MET A 226 -13.11 11.53 -3.86
C MET A 226 -11.75 11.16 -4.43
N LEU A 227 -11.05 10.25 -3.73
CA LEU A 227 -9.89 9.52 -4.25
C LEU A 227 -10.31 8.09 -4.58
N VAL A 228 -9.94 7.61 -5.76
CA VAL A 228 -10.15 6.20 -6.15
C VAL A 228 -8.80 5.54 -6.36
N PHE A 229 -8.48 4.55 -5.54
CA PHE A 229 -7.25 3.77 -5.64
C PHE A 229 -7.49 2.46 -6.37
N THR A 230 -6.63 2.15 -7.32
CA THR A 230 -6.56 0.84 -7.98
C THR A 230 -5.13 0.36 -8.15
N GLN A 231 -4.91 -0.95 -8.10
CA GLN A 231 -3.60 -1.54 -8.34
C GLN A 231 -3.27 -1.69 -9.83
N TYR A 232 -4.31 -1.69 -10.70
CA TYR A 232 -4.16 -1.88 -12.14
C TYR A 232 -4.22 -0.55 -12.89
N ALA A 233 -3.10 -0.17 -13.53
CA ALA A 233 -3.06 1.05 -14.32
C ALA A 233 -4.11 1.03 -15.45
N GLU A 234 -4.26 -0.10 -16.13
CA GLU A 234 -5.27 -0.28 -17.15
C GLU A 234 -6.72 -0.11 -16.64
N MET A 235 -6.98 -0.40 -15.36
CA MET A 235 -8.30 -0.12 -14.76
C MET A 235 -8.49 1.38 -14.55
N GLY A 236 -7.45 2.08 -14.11
CA GLY A 236 -7.49 3.53 -13.98
C GLY A 236 -7.81 4.24 -15.30
N GLU A 237 -7.19 3.80 -16.41
CA GLU A 237 -7.49 4.30 -17.75
C GLU A 237 -8.94 4.02 -18.18
N ARG A 238 -9.47 2.82 -17.91
CA ARG A 238 -10.88 2.49 -18.18
C ARG A 238 -11.83 3.38 -17.39
N LEU A 239 -11.56 3.58 -16.11
CA LEU A 239 -12.35 4.47 -15.27
C LEU A 239 -12.36 5.90 -15.83
N GLN A 240 -11.20 6.45 -16.26
CA GLN A 240 -11.14 7.76 -16.91
C GLN A 240 -12.04 7.82 -18.15
N ASP A 241 -11.93 6.82 -19.04
CA ASP A 241 -12.68 6.76 -20.29
C ASP A 241 -14.20 6.66 -20.04
N TRP A 242 -14.61 5.88 -19.06
CA TRP A 242 -16.01 5.72 -18.70
C TRP A 242 -16.60 6.99 -18.07
N PHE A 243 -15.86 7.61 -17.14
CA PHE A 243 -16.29 8.88 -16.54
C PHE A 243 -16.37 10.00 -17.58
N GLU A 244 -15.39 10.13 -18.46
CA GLU A 244 -15.42 11.11 -19.55
C GLU A 244 -16.66 10.94 -20.44
N LYS A 245 -17.00 9.72 -20.81
CA LYS A 245 -18.19 9.42 -21.61
C LYS A 245 -19.51 9.68 -20.87
N ALA A 246 -19.55 9.40 -19.59
CA ALA A 246 -20.76 9.58 -18.78
C ALA A 246 -21.00 11.04 -18.39
N THR A 247 -19.94 11.80 -18.11
CA THR A 247 -20.04 13.13 -17.50
C THR A 247 -19.53 14.27 -18.42
N GLY A 248 -18.85 13.94 -19.51
CA GLY A 248 -18.16 14.90 -20.38
C GLY A 248 -16.85 15.44 -19.77
N VAL A 249 -16.48 15.02 -18.56
CA VAL A 249 -15.27 15.44 -17.87
C VAL A 249 -14.36 14.24 -17.63
N ARG A 250 -13.12 14.31 -18.12
CA ARG A 250 -12.12 13.27 -17.89
C ARG A 250 -11.43 13.52 -16.54
N PRO A 251 -11.60 12.66 -15.54
CA PRO A 251 -10.91 12.81 -14.27
C PRO A 251 -9.40 12.59 -14.44
N ASP A 252 -8.60 13.21 -13.58
CA ASP A 252 -7.16 12.95 -13.56
C ASP A 252 -6.84 11.54 -13.08
N PHE A 253 -5.79 10.95 -13.66
CA PHE A 253 -5.24 9.67 -13.23
C PHE A 253 -3.76 9.79 -12.93
N LEU A 254 -3.42 9.68 -11.65
CA LEU A 254 -2.07 9.74 -11.14
C LEU A 254 -1.45 8.33 -11.10
N HIS A 255 -0.49 8.06 -11.97
CA HIS A 255 0.20 6.78 -12.07
C HIS A 255 1.71 6.95 -12.22
N GLY A 256 2.48 5.84 -12.22
CA GLY A 256 3.94 5.87 -12.25
C GLY A 256 4.56 6.53 -13.49
N GLY A 257 3.84 6.59 -14.62
CA GLY A 257 4.28 7.23 -15.85
C GLY A 257 4.09 8.75 -15.91
N VAL A 258 3.41 9.35 -14.91
CA VAL A 258 3.19 10.80 -14.86
C VAL A 258 4.45 11.52 -14.40
N SER A 259 4.90 12.53 -15.13
CA SER A 259 6.07 13.35 -14.75
C SER A 259 5.84 14.11 -13.44
N ILE A 260 6.92 14.45 -12.73
CA ILE A 260 6.84 15.14 -11.43
C ILE A 260 6.08 16.48 -11.55
N ALA A 261 6.36 17.26 -12.60
CA ALA A 261 5.69 18.54 -12.83
C ALA A 261 4.18 18.37 -13.05
N LYS A 262 3.77 17.43 -13.91
CA LYS A 262 2.35 17.16 -14.16
C LYS A 262 1.64 16.59 -12.94
N ARG A 263 2.34 15.80 -12.13
CA ARG A 263 1.81 15.29 -10.86
C ARG A 263 1.50 16.42 -9.88
N ALA A 264 2.41 17.41 -9.77
CA ALA A 264 2.19 18.58 -8.91
C ALA A 264 0.99 19.41 -9.39
N GLU A 265 0.84 19.61 -10.70
CA GLU A 265 -0.30 20.29 -11.31
C GLU A 265 -1.63 19.58 -11.03
N MET A 266 -1.69 18.25 -11.20
CA MET A 266 -2.88 17.45 -10.89
C MET A 266 -3.28 17.56 -9.42
N VAL A 267 -2.30 17.47 -8.51
CA VAL A 267 -2.52 17.59 -7.07
C VAL A 267 -3.03 19.00 -6.72
N ASP A 268 -2.41 20.03 -7.25
CA ASP A 268 -2.80 21.43 -7.00
C ASP A 268 -4.24 21.69 -7.48
N ARG A 269 -4.57 21.25 -8.69
CA ARG A 269 -5.93 21.36 -9.25
C ARG A 269 -6.94 20.60 -8.38
N PHE A 270 -6.67 19.35 -8.04
CA PHE A 270 -7.55 18.57 -7.17
C PHE A 270 -7.75 19.23 -5.80
N GLN A 271 -6.71 19.82 -5.22
CA GLN A 271 -6.81 20.49 -3.92
C GLN A 271 -7.65 21.78 -3.99
N ASN A 272 -7.47 22.58 -5.04
CA ASN A 272 -7.94 23.96 -5.06
C ASN A 272 -9.14 24.22 -5.99
N ASP A 273 -9.38 23.40 -7.03
CA ASP A 273 -10.50 23.56 -7.94
C ASP A 273 -11.74 22.79 -7.47
N PRO A 274 -12.84 23.47 -7.10
CA PRO A 274 -14.08 22.79 -6.69
C PRO A 274 -14.70 21.87 -7.78
N ALA A 275 -14.42 22.13 -9.06
CA ALA A 275 -14.92 21.34 -10.17
C ALA A 275 -14.23 19.98 -10.29
N ASP A 276 -13.01 19.88 -9.76
CA ASP A 276 -12.20 18.66 -9.81
C ASP A 276 -12.50 17.76 -8.59
N ALA A 277 -13.61 17.05 -8.67
CA ALA A 277 -14.15 16.28 -7.54
C ALA A 277 -13.62 14.84 -7.43
N LEU A 278 -12.95 14.32 -8.48
CA LEU A 278 -12.51 12.93 -8.57
C LEU A 278 -11.06 12.83 -9.04
N LEU A 279 -10.22 12.19 -8.25
CA LEU A 279 -8.84 11.84 -8.63
C LEU A 279 -8.64 10.33 -8.53
N ILE A 280 -8.26 9.71 -9.65
CA ILE A 280 -7.91 8.30 -9.71
C ILE A 280 -6.40 8.16 -9.44
N ILE A 281 -6.01 7.18 -8.65
CA ILE A 281 -4.60 7.00 -8.25
C ILE A 281 -4.22 5.53 -8.34
N SER A 282 -3.13 5.24 -9.03
CA SER A 282 -2.50 3.92 -8.96
C SER A 282 -1.85 3.73 -7.58
N LEU A 283 -2.10 2.61 -6.91
CA LEU A 283 -1.55 2.32 -5.58
C LEU A 283 -0.02 2.45 -5.51
N LYS A 284 0.68 2.08 -6.59
CA LYS A 284 2.13 2.24 -6.69
C LYS A 284 2.57 3.72 -6.72
N ALA A 285 1.76 4.59 -7.30
CA ALA A 285 2.04 6.02 -7.36
C ALA A 285 1.60 6.76 -6.08
N GLY A 286 0.62 6.21 -5.37
CA GLY A 286 0.13 6.74 -4.09
C GLY A 286 1.16 6.70 -2.95
N GLY A 287 2.25 5.91 -3.07
CA GLY A 287 3.33 5.82 -2.09
C GLY A 287 4.23 7.07 -1.95
N THR A 288 4.06 8.09 -2.76
CA THR A 288 4.98 9.25 -2.84
C THR A 288 4.46 10.48 -2.10
N GLY A 289 4.42 10.50 -0.76
CA GLY A 289 4.31 11.73 0.06
C GLY A 289 3.20 12.75 -0.29
N LEU A 290 2.18 12.36 -1.08
CA LEU A 290 1.12 13.26 -1.52
C LEU A 290 0.26 13.76 -0.34
N ASN A 291 -0.14 15.03 -0.38
CA ASN A 291 -1.11 15.61 0.53
C ASN A 291 -2.41 15.88 -0.23
N LEU A 292 -3.48 15.15 0.08
CA LEU A 292 -4.76 15.17 -0.64
C LEU A 292 -5.93 15.38 0.33
N THR A 293 -5.75 16.31 1.26
CA THR A 293 -6.71 16.61 2.35
C THR A 293 -8.01 17.27 1.87
N ALA A 294 -8.10 17.71 0.62
CA ALA A 294 -9.38 18.13 0.04
C ALA A 294 -10.36 16.97 -0.13
N ALA A 295 -9.86 15.73 -0.23
CA ALA A 295 -10.71 14.55 -0.29
C ALA A 295 -11.25 14.17 1.08
N SER A 296 -12.54 13.92 1.16
CA SER A 296 -13.21 13.34 2.33
C SER A 296 -13.82 11.97 2.06
N VAL A 297 -13.65 11.45 0.85
CA VAL A 297 -14.05 10.09 0.46
C VAL A 297 -12.88 9.40 -0.21
N VAL A 298 -12.60 8.18 0.21
CA VAL A 298 -11.55 7.32 -0.34
C VAL A 298 -12.19 6.00 -0.75
N VAL A 299 -11.93 5.55 -1.97
CA VAL A 299 -12.40 4.27 -2.49
C VAL A 299 -11.19 3.40 -2.83
N HIS A 300 -11.09 2.25 -2.19
CA HIS A 300 -10.23 1.16 -2.64
C HIS A 300 -11.04 0.29 -3.60
N TYR A 301 -10.89 0.55 -4.89
CA TYR A 301 -11.62 -0.15 -5.97
C TYR A 301 -11.27 -1.64 -6.02
N ASP A 302 -10.01 -1.95 -5.75
CA ASP A 302 -9.51 -3.30 -5.54
C ASP A 302 -8.59 -3.34 -4.31
N LEU A 303 -8.70 -4.40 -3.51
CA LEU A 303 -7.95 -4.54 -2.28
C LEU A 303 -6.53 -5.02 -2.54
N TRP A 304 -5.58 -4.49 -1.78
CA TRP A 304 -4.19 -4.95 -1.76
C TRP A 304 -4.01 -6.10 -0.78
N TRP A 305 -3.04 -6.97 -1.06
CA TRP A 305 -2.67 -8.08 -0.17
C TRP A 305 -2.13 -7.64 1.20
N ASN A 306 -1.57 -6.45 1.26
CA ASN A 306 -1.03 -5.85 2.46
C ASN A 306 -1.91 -4.67 2.89
N PRO A 307 -2.70 -4.81 3.97
CA PRO A 307 -3.55 -3.74 4.48
C PRO A 307 -2.80 -2.45 4.81
N ALA A 308 -1.50 -2.54 5.08
CA ALA A 308 -0.67 -1.37 5.37
C ALA A 308 -0.52 -0.45 4.15
N VAL A 309 -0.50 -1.01 2.93
CA VAL A 309 -0.48 -0.22 1.69
C VAL A 309 -1.79 0.53 1.49
N GLU A 310 -2.94 -0.10 1.82
CA GLU A 310 -4.26 0.55 1.79
C GLU A 310 -4.33 1.68 2.82
N ASN A 311 -3.85 1.43 4.05
CA ASN A 311 -3.79 2.45 5.09
C ASN A 311 -2.90 3.63 4.67
N GLN A 312 -1.72 3.36 4.09
CA GLN A 312 -0.83 4.39 3.58
C GLN A 312 -1.48 5.23 2.46
N ALA A 313 -2.24 4.59 1.57
CA ALA A 313 -3.01 5.27 0.54
C ALA A 313 -4.12 6.15 1.15
N THR A 314 -4.90 5.62 2.09
CA THR A 314 -5.91 6.36 2.84
C THR A 314 -5.32 7.55 3.59
N ASP A 315 -4.13 7.40 4.15
CA ASP A 315 -3.41 8.44 4.89
C ASP A 315 -3.00 9.66 4.04
N ARG A 316 -3.22 9.63 2.73
CA ARG A 316 -3.09 10.82 1.86
C ARG A 316 -4.25 11.81 2.06
N ALA A 317 -5.44 11.30 2.33
CA ALA A 317 -6.61 12.10 2.68
C ALA A 317 -6.73 12.30 4.21
N PHE A 318 -6.46 11.26 4.99
CA PHE A 318 -6.51 11.29 6.46
C PHE A 318 -5.18 11.77 7.05
N ARG A 319 -4.99 13.08 7.00
CA ARG A 319 -3.73 13.74 7.38
C ARG A 319 -4.01 15.07 8.10
N ILE A 320 -3.02 15.58 8.82
CA ILE A 320 -3.07 16.93 9.43
C ILE A 320 -3.44 17.94 8.35
N GLY A 321 -4.46 18.76 8.63
CA GLY A 321 -5.10 19.68 7.69
C GLY A 321 -6.41 19.16 7.09
N GLN A 322 -6.82 17.94 7.41
CA GLN A 322 -8.15 17.42 7.09
C GLN A 322 -9.19 18.06 8.02
N CYS A 323 -10.25 18.62 7.43
CA CYS A 323 -11.31 19.32 8.17
C CYS A 323 -12.66 18.57 8.20
N ARG A 324 -12.75 17.42 7.50
CA ARG A 324 -13.98 16.61 7.40
C ARG A 324 -13.68 15.15 7.74
N ASP A 325 -14.65 14.44 8.27
CA ASP A 325 -14.56 12.99 8.45
C ASP A 325 -14.28 12.30 7.12
N VAL A 326 -13.32 11.37 7.14
CA VAL A 326 -12.90 10.62 5.97
C VAL A 326 -13.64 9.30 5.92
N LEU A 327 -14.49 9.15 4.91
CA LEU A 327 -15.18 7.91 4.61
C LEU A 327 -14.32 7.06 3.68
N VAL A 328 -14.02 5.84 4.09
CA VAL A 328 -13.19 4.90 3.32
C VAL A 328 -14.04 3.71 2.90
N TYR A 329 -14.28 3.58 1.62
CA TYR A 329 -15.00 2.43 1.06
C TYR A 329 -14.02 1.42 0.48
N ARG A 330 -14.18 0.16 0.87
CA ARG A 330 -13.42 -0.96 0.34
C ARG A 330 -14.37 -1.83 -0.48
N PHE A 331 -14.16 -1.88 -1.79
CA PHE A 331 -15.03 -2.64 -2.69
C PHE A 331 -14.65 -4.10 -2.72
N LEU A 332 -15.63 -4.98 -2.47
CA LEU A 332 -15.49 -6.43 -2.45
C LEU A 332 -16.61 -7.05 -3.28
N CYS A 333 -16.27 -7.97 -4.17
CA CYS A 333 -17.29 -8.76 -4.86
C CYS A 333 -17.81 -9.86 -3.94
N ALA A 334 -19.12 -9.85 -3.69
CA ALA A 334 -19.81 -10.83 -2.85
C ALA A 334 -19.71 -12.25 -3.47
N GLY A 335 -19.59 -13.26 -2.62
CA GLY A 335 -19.50 -14.67 -3.05
C GLY A 335 -18.20 -15.04 -3.78
N THR A 336 -17.18 -14.18 -3.76
CA THR A 336 -15.91 -14.41 -4.45
C THR A 336 -14.75 -14.68 -3.47
N PHE A 337 -13.58 -14.94 -4.05
CA PHE A 337 -12.36 -15.09 -3.26
C PHE A 337 -11.94 -13.77 -2.55
N GLU A 338 -12.39 -12.60 -3.01
CA GLU A 338 -12.09 -11.30 -2.36
C GLU A 338 -12.66 -11.26 -0.95
N GLU A 339 -13.89 -11.72 -0.76
CA GLU A 339 -14.52 -11.84 0.56
C GLU A 339 -13.73 -12.78 1.47
N ARG A 340 -13.36 -13.97 0.98
CA ARG A 340 -12.56 -14.94 1.77
C ARG A 340 -11.19 -14.40 2.18
N ILE A 341 -10.55 -13.64 1.30
CA ILE A 341 -9.26 -13.01 1.61
C ILE A 341 -9.46 -11.90 2.65
N ASN A 342 -10.50 -11.09 2.51
CA ASN A 342 -10.82 -10.05 3.48
C ASN A 342 -11.00 -10.65 4.88
N ASP A 343 -11.80 -11.69 5.01
CA ASP A 343 -12.01 -12.42 6.29
C ASP A 343 -10.69 -12.94 6.87
N MET A 344 -9.82 -13.48 6.03
CA MET A 344 -8.50 -13.97 6.47
C MET A 344 -7.59 -12.84 6.94
N LEU A 345 -7.63 -11.68 6.28
CA LEU A 345 -6.84 -10.50 6.67
C LEU A 345 -7.35 -9.86 7.95
N GLU A 346 -8.66 -9.84 8.16
CA GLU A 346 -9.26 -9.32 9.40
C GLU A 346 -8.88 -10.17 10.62
N ARG A 347 -8.96 -11.51 10.51
CA ARG A 347 -8.49 -12.42 11.57
C ARG A 347 -7.00 -12.30 11.91
N LYS A 348 -6.19 -11.74 10.99
CA LYS A 348 -4.77 -11.45 11.27
C LYS A 348 -4.54 -10.11 11.95
N ARG A 349 -5.55 -9.24 11.96
CA ARG A 349 -5.49 -7.93 12.65
C ARG A 349 -5.83 -8.04 14.13
N GLU A 350 -6.64 -9.04 14.50
CA GLU A 350 -6.91 -9.44 15.88
C GLU A 350 -5.69 -10.17 16.50
#